data_cf9ea553b10003c4ed5a968a8d7f0e40
#
_entry.id   cf9ea553b10003c4ed5a968a8d7f0e40
#
_cell.length_a   1.000
_cell.length_b   1.000
_cell.length_c   1.000
_cell.angle_alpha   90.00
_cell.angle_beta   90.00
_cell.angle_gamma   90.00
#
_symmetry.space_group_name_H-M   'P 1'
#
loop_
_entity.id
_entity.type
_entity.pdbx_description
1 polymer ?
#
loop_
_entity_poly.entity_id
_entity_poly.type
_entity_poly.pdbx_seq_one_letter_code
_entity_poly.pdbx_strand_id
1 'polypeptide(L)'
;MIRLENIMLRQGDFELRDIQLELAAGEYGVLMGRSGCGKTTLLEVVCGLRTVAAGSIILGDRDVTALPPAERGVGYVPQDRALFPTQPVREQLAFALVLRSLGQAEIAARVEELAELLGLGALLDRLPDKLSGGEAQRVALGRALAHRPSVLCLDEPLSALDEELHDEMCQLLERIHRETGVTVLHITHSPSEAKRLAGCHYRLANGRIESDE
;
A
#
# COMPACT_ATOMS: atom_id res chain seq x y z
N MET A 1 -3.34 13.10 1.19
CA MET A 1 -3.34 13.28 2.66
C MET A 1 -4.01 12.08 3.31
N ILE A 2 -3.45 11.59 4.41
CA ILE A 2 -4.08 10.60 5.30
C ILE A 2 -4.19 11.28 6.67
N ARG A 3 -5.38 11.30 7.25
CA ARG A 3 -5.59 11.79 8.62
C ARG A 3 -6.47 10.81 9.39
N LEU A 4 -5.94 10.32 10.49
CA LEU A 4 -6.61 9.46 11.45
C LEU A 4 -6.85 10.27 12.72
N GLU A 5 -8.09 10.35 13.19
CA GLU A 5 -8.47 11.13 14.35
C GLU A 5 -9.13 10.22 15.39
N ASN A 6 -8.49 10.08 16.55
CA ASN A 6 -9.00 9.34 17.71
C ASN A 6 -9.48 7.92 17.37
N ILE A 7 -8.77 7.22 16.46
CA ILE A 7 -9.15 5.88 16.05
C ILE A 7 -9.07 4.92 17.22
N MET A 8 -10.15 4.23 17.45
CA MET A 8 -10.25 3.13 18.41
C MET A 8 -10.68 1.86 17.69
N LEU A 9 -9.95 0.77 17.94
CA LEU A 9 -10.30 -0.56 17.44
C LEU A 9 -9.99 -1.58 18.52
N ARG A 10 -10.90 -2.51 18.74
CA ARG A 10 -10.73 -3.63 19.67
C ARG A 10 -11.02 -4.94 18.98
N GLN A 11 -10.12 -5.91 19.15
CA GLN A 11 -10.27 -7.27 18.63
C GLN A 11 -9.76 -8.29 19.65
N GLY A 12 -10.68 -8.89 20.38
CA GLY A 12 -10.33 -9.75 21.53
C GLY A 12 -9.56 -8.93 22.58
N ASP A 13 -8.34 -9.38 22.92
CA ASP A 13 -7.45 -8.71 23.87
C ASP A 13 -6.59 -7.62 23.23
N PHE A 14 -6.58 -7.53 21.90
CA PHE A 14 -5.84 -6.50 21.18
C PHE A 14 -6.65 -5.21 21.06
N GLU A 15 -5.99 -4.07 21.30
CA GLU A 15 -6.63 -2.76 21.22
C GLU A 15 -5.68 -1.69 20.67
N LEU A 16 -6.18 -0.91 19.71
CA LEU A 16 -5.63 0.38 19.32
C LEU A 16 -6.46 1.46 20.00
N ARG A 17 -5.80 2.43 20.64
CA ARG A 17 -6.46 3.48 21.43
C ARG A 17 -5.94 4.83 21.01
N ASP A 18 -6.89 5.75 20.74
CA ASP A 18 -6.57 7.16 20.49
C ASP A 18 -5.47 7.32 19.43
N ILE A 19 -5.59 6.56 18.33
CA ILE A 19 -4.64 6.67 17.23
C ILE A 19 -4.86 7.99 16.52
N GLN A 20 -3.81 8.80 16.47
CA GLN A 20 -3.74 10.01 15.68
C GLN A 20 -2.55 9.89 14.72
N LEU A 21 -2.79 10.18 13.45
CA LEU A 21 -1.76 10.20 12.40
C LEU A 21 -2.16 11.25 11.37
N GLU A 22 -1.24 12.10 11.01
CA GLU A 22 -1.41 13.01 9.89
C GLU A 22 -0.22 12.90 8.95
N LEU A 23 -0.51 12.59 7.67
CA LEU A 23 0.47 12.49 6.60
C LEU A 23 -0.05 13.35 5.44
N ALA A 24 0.69 14.39 5.07
CA ALA A 24 0.27 15.34 4.06
C ALA A 24 0.17 14.69 2.67
N ALA A 25 -0.54 15.36 1.75
CA ALA A 25 -0.69 14.87 0.38
C ALA A 25 0.66 14.81 -0.33
N GLY A 26 0.95 13.69 -1.00
CA GLY A 26 2.21 13.49 -1.71
C GLY A 26 3.40 13.16 -0.81
N GLU A 27 3.24 13.00 0.49
CA GLU A 27 4.32 12.57 1.39
C GLU A 27 4.46 11.05 1.44
N TYR A 28 5.68 10.62 1.78
CA TYR A 28 6.01 9.22 2.06
C TYR A 28 6.22 9.06 3.57
N GLY A 29 5.29 8.42 4.24
CA GLY A 29 5.34 8.12 5.66
C GLY A 29 5.69 6.65 5.90
N VAL A 30 6.57 6.38 6.87
CA VAL A 30 6.90 5.04 7.34
C VAL A 30 6.37 4.83 8.74
N LEU A 31 5.67 3.71 8.95
CA LEU A 31 5.18 3.25 10.23
C LEU A 31 6.03 2.08 10.73
N MET A 32 6.78 2.30 11.78
CA MET A 32 7.61 1.30 12.45
C MET A 32 6.96 0.81 13.75
N GLY A 33 7.47 -0.27 14.30
CA GLY A 33 7.04 -0.82 15.59
C GLY A 33 7.30 -2.32 15.67
N ARG A 34 7.21 -2.87 16.89
CA ARG A 34 7.47 -4.31 17.13
C ARG A 34 6.49 -5.19 16.36
N SER A 35 6.90 -6.43 16.04
CA SER A 35 5.99 -7.42 15.46
C SER A 35 4.76 -7.61 16.36
N GLY A 36 3.58 -7.72 15.78
CA GLY A 36 2.33 -7.91 16.51
C GLY A 36 1.76 -6.67 17.22
N CYS A 37 2.39 -5.48 17.12
CA CYS A 37 1.86 -4.27 17.78
C CYS A 37 0.64 -3.65 17.07
N GLY A 38 0.23 -4.16 15.88
CA GLY A 38 -0.99 -3.72 15.19
C GLY A 38 -0.77 -2.84 13.96
N LYS A 39 0.44 -2.78 13.41
CA LYS A 39 0.73 -2.00 12.19
C LYS A 39 -0.14 -2.40 11.01
N THR A 40 -0.15 -3.70 10.67
CA THR A 40 -1.02 -4.27 9.62
C THR A 40 -2.49 -3.95 9.90
N THR A 41 -2.94 -4.11 11.15
CA THR A 41 -4.32 -3.79 11.55
C THR A 41 -4.65 -2.32 11.27
N LEU A 42 -3.74 -1.40 11.58
CA LEU A 42 -3.93 0.02 11.29
C LEU A 42 -3.99 0.28 9.78
N LEU A 43 -3.14 -0.36 8.99
CA LEU A 43 -3.18 -0.27 7.54
C LEU A 43 -4.52 -0.79 6.97
N GLU A 44 -4.99 -1.95 7.48
CA GLU A 44 -6.29 -2.52 7.14
C GLU A 44 -7.45 -1.58 7.50
N VAL A 45 -7.34 -0.83 8.60
CA VAL A 45 -8.30 0.22 8.98
C VAL A 45 -8.32 1.34 7.92
N VAL A 46 -7.17 1.83 7.48
CA VAL A 46 -7.09 2.84 6.40
C VAL A 46 -7.69 2.31 5.11
N CYS A 47 -7.40 1.06 4.75
CA CYS A 47 -7.94 0.40 3.55
C CYS A 47 -9.45 0.08 3.63
N GLY A 48 -10.07 0.15 4.83
CA GLY A 48 -11.49 -0.21 5.04
C GLY A 48 -11.74 -1.69 5.18
N LEU A 49 -10.69 -2.49 5.36
CA LEU A 49 -10.78 -3.93 5.60
C LEU A 49 -11.16 -4.25 7.06
N ARG A 50 -11.07 -3.25 7.94
CA ARG A 50 -11.52 -3.33 9.33
C ARG A 50 -12.34 -2.11 9.71
N THR A 51 -13.38 -2.35 10.49
CA THR A 51 -14.24 -1.30 11.03
C THR A 51 -13.67 -0.79 12.35
N VAL A 52 -13.68 0.52 12.53
CA VAL A 52 -13.28 1.17 13.78
C VAL A 52 -14.45 1.24 14.76
N ALA A 53 -14.18 1.21 16.06
CA ALA A 53 -15.18 1.38 17.10
C ALA A 53 -15.50 2.89 17.33
N ALA A 54 -14.51 3.75 17.10
CA ALA A 54 -14.65 5.21 17.20
C ALA A 54 -13.55 5.91 16.39
N GLY A 55 -13.71 7.20 16.16
CA GLY A 55 -12.78 8.05 15.42
C GLY A 55 -13.17 8.21 13.96
N SER A 56 -12.37 8.99 13.22
CA SER A 56 -12.58 9.30 11.81
C SER A 56 -11.34 9.05 10.96
N ILE A 57 -11.55 8.62 9.71
CA ILE A 57 -10.52 8.35 8.71
C ILE A 57 -10.78 9.27 7.53
N ILE A 58 -9.85 10.20 7.28
CA ILE A 58 -9.96 11.17 6.21
C ILE A 58 -8.85 10.91 5.20
N LEU A 59 -9.23 10.70 3.93
CA LEU A 59 -8.31 10.52 2.81
C LEU A 59 -8.55 11.64 1.79
N GLY A 60 -7.52 12.44 1.53
CA GLY A 60 -7.70 13.72 0.85
C GLY A 60 -8.60 14.64 1.69
N ASP A 61 -9.70 15.10 1.08
CA ASP A 61 -10.70 15.94 1.74
C ASP A 61 -11.99 15.17 2.10
N ARG A 62 -11.94 13.83 1.99
CA ARG A 62 -13.13 12.98 2.15
C ARG A 62 -13.05 12.13 3.41
N ASP A 63 -14.08 12.18 4.23
CA ASP A 63 -14.29 11.20 5.30
C ASP A 63 -14.70 9.85 4.67
N VAL A 64 -13.88 8.83 4.91
CA VAL A 64 -14.06 7.48 4.37
C VAL A 64 -14.34 6.45 5.47
N THR A 65 -14.59 6.89 6.69
CA THR A 65 -14.72 6.04 7.87
C THR A 65 -15.73 4.91 7.66
N ALA A 66 -16.91 5.23 7.14
CA ALA A 66 -17.99 4.27 6.90
C ALA A 66 -17.97 3.63 5.50
N LEU A 67 -17.02 4.01 4.63
CA LEU A 67 -16.98 3.53 3.26
C LEU A 67 -16.34 2.15 3.15
N PRO A 68 -16.86 1.28 2.26
CA PRO A 68 -16.24 0.01 1.95
C PRO A 68 -14.89 0.20 1.22
N PRO A 69 -13.99 -0.79 1.22
CA PRO A 69 -12.65 -0.68 0.62
C PRO A 69 -12.64 -0.17 -0.83
N ALA A 70 -13.56 -0.64 -1.66
CA ALA A 70 -13.63 -0.29 -3.09
C ALA A 70 -13.89 1.20 -3.34
N GLU A 71 -14.50 1.92 -2.39
CA GLU A 71 -14.87 3.33 -2.50
C GLU A 71 -13.85 4.29 -1.89
N ARG A 72 -12.84 3.77 -1.16
CA ARG A 72 -11.82 4.60 -0.50
C ARG A 72 -10.73 5.13 -1.44
N GLY A 73 -10.57 4.54 -2.61
CA GLY A 73 -9.55 4.96 -3.58
C GLY A 73 -8.11 4.68 -3.12
N VAL A 74 -7.92 3.69 -2.27
CA VAL A 74 -6.62 3.28 -1.72
C VAL A 74 -6.05 2.13 -2.54
N GLY A 75 -4.78 2.21 -2.92
CA GLY A 75 -3.99 1.06 -3.37
C GLY A 75 -3.41 0.34 -2.16
N TYR A 76 -3.50 -0.99 -2.13
CA TYR A 76 -2.97 -1.79 -1.02
C TYR A 76 -2.11 -2.94 -1.52
N VAL A 77 -0.92 -3.05 -0.96
CA VAL A 77 0.00 -4.18 -1.16
C VAL A 77 0.17 -4.89 0.17
N PRO A 78 -0.46 -6.06 0.34
CA PRO A 78 -0.29 -6.88 1.54
C PRO A 78 1.06 -7.61 1.54
N GLN A 79 1.50 -8.06 2.71
CA GLN A 79 2.77 -8.74 2.92
C GLN A 79 2.92 -10.02 2.07
N ASP A 80 1.85 -10.75 1.86
CA ASP A 80 1.81 -11.98 1.06
C ASP A 80 1.60 -11.76 -0.45
N ARG A 81 1.57 -10.46 -0.89
CA ARG A 81 1.32 -10.02 -2.26
C ARG A 81 -0.08 -10.34 -2.77
N ALA A 82 -0.74 -11.38 -2.29
CA ALA A 82 -2.10 -11.83 -2.62
C ALA A 82 -2.41 -11.84 -4.13
N LEU A 83 -1.50 -12.36 -4.97
CA LEU A 83 -1.72 -12.48 -6.40
C LEU A 83 -2.75 -13.58 -6.71
N PHE A 84 -3.56 -13.37 -7.74
CA PHE A 84 -4.52 -14.38 -8.22
C PHE A 84 -3.79 -15.49 -8.98
N PRO A 85 -3.73 -16.73 -8.49
CA PRO A 85 -2.83 -17.75 -9.03
C PRO A 85 -3.16 -18.19 -10.46
N THR A 86 -4.41 -17.99 -10.90
CA THR A 86 -4.91 -18.41 -12.21
C THR A 86 -4.96 -17.30 -13.25
N GLN A 87 -4.59 -16.07 -12.87
CA GLN A 87 -4.62 -14.92 -13.77
C GLN A 87 -3.21 -14.52 -14.20
N PRO A 88 -2.95 -14.29 -15.48
CA PRO A 88 -1.68 -13.77 -15.96
C PRO A 88 -1.47 -12.32 -15.48
N VAL A 89 -0.22 -11.84 -15.54
CA VAL A 89 0.16 -10.50 -15.06
C VAL A 89 -0.73 -9.42 -15.65
N ARG A 90 -1.03 -9.45 -16.97
CA ARG A 90 -1.89 -8.44 -17.60
C ARG A 90 -3.28 -8.36 -16.96
N GLU A 91 -3.86 -9.49 -16.57
CA GLU A 91 -5.17 -9.53 -15.91
C GLU A 91 -5.10 -9.05 -14.46
N GLN A 92 -3.99 -9.34 -13.76
CA GLN A 92 -3.72 -8.77 -12.43
C GLN A 92 -3.73 -7.24 -12.48
N LEU A 93 -3.03 -6.66 -13.45
CA LEU A 93 -2.96 -5.20 -13.62
C LEU A 93 -4.31 -4.60 -14.06
N ALA A 94 -5.06 -5.31 -14.89
CA ALA A 94 -6.36 -4.86 -15.39
C ALA A 94 -7.50 -4.98 -14.35
N PHE A 95 -7.35 -5.84 -13.34
CA PHE A 95 -8.45 -6.26 -12.46
C PHE A 95 -9.27 -5.12 -11.88
N ALA A 96 -8.62 -4.12 -11.25
CA ALA A 96 -9.30 -2.98 -10.65
C ALA A 96 -9.99 -2.08 -11.70
N LEU A 97 -9.48 -2.04 -12.92
CA LEU A 97 -10.01 -1.24 -14.03
C LEU A 97 -11.27 -1.88 -14.62
N VAL A 98 -11.25 -3.22 -14.76
CA VAL A 98 -12.42 -4.01 -15.19
C VAL A 98 -13.58 -3.85 -14.21
N LEU A 99 -13.31 -3.95 -12.90
CA LEU A 99 -14.35 -3.76 -11.87
C LEU A 99 -14.95 -2.35 -11.88
N ARG A 100 -14.21 -1.36 -12.36
CA ARG A 100 -14.68 0.03 -12.54
C ARG A 100 -15.34 0.27 -13.90
N SER A 101 -15.52 -0.78 -14.71
CA SER A 101 -16.17 -0.74 -16.01
C SER A 101 -15.52 0.24 -17.01
N LEU A 102 -14.17 0.38 -16.95
CA LEU A 102 -13.43 1.16 -17.95
C LEU A 102 -13.48 0.48 -19.32
N GLY A 103 -13.33 1.28 -20.40
CA GLY A 103 -13.28 0.77 -21.77
C GLY A 103 -12.02 -0.08 -22.04
N GLN A 104 -12.13 -1.08 -22.93
CA GLN A 104 -11.01 -1.97 -23.24
C GLN A 104 -9.74 -1.24 -23.69
N ALA A 105 -9.87 -0.18 -24.51
CA ALA A 105 -8.74 0.61 -24.98
C ALA A 105 -8.03 1.35 -23.81
N GLU A 106 -8.80 1.86 -22.86
CA GLU A 106 -8.28 2.55 -21.68
C GLU A 106 -7.58 1.57 -20.73
N ILE A 107 -8.18 0.37 -20.55
CA ILE A 107 -7.55 -0.71 -19.77
C ILE A 107 -6.22 -1.12 -20.41
N ALA A 108 -6.19 -1.35 -21.71
CA ALA A 108 -4.97 -1.75 -22.41
C ALA A 108 -3.88 -0.69 -22.28
N ALA A 109 -4.19 0.59 -22.52
CA ALA A 109 -3.24 1.68 -22.37
C ALA A 109 -2.68 1.78 -20.94
N ARG A 110 -3.54 1.60 -19.92
CA ARG A 110 -3.09 1.64 -18.52
C ARG A 110 -2.23 0.44 -18.14
N VAL A 111 -2.53 -0.75 -18.66
CA VAL A 111 -1.70 -1.95 -18.45
C VAL A 111 -0.31 -1.75 -19.05
N GLU A 112 -0.20 -1.20 -20.26
CA GLU A 112 1.10 -0.91 -20.89
C GLU A 112 1.90 0.15 -20.10
N GLU A 113 1.25 1.24 -19.66
CA GLU A 113 1.87 2.26 -18.81
C GLU A 113 2.45 1.66 -17.53
N LEU A 114 1.69 0.77 -16.86
CA LEU A 114 2.16 0.08 -15.66
C LEU A 114 3.27 -0.93 -15.96
N ALA A 115 3.17 -1.62 -17.08
CA ALA A 115 4.19 -2.58 -17.50
C ALA A 115 5.54 -1.88 -17.78
N GLU A 116 5.51 -0.69 -18.37
CA GLU A 116 6.70 0.14 -18.59
C GLU A 116 7.27 0.66 -17.26
N LEU A 117 6.41 1.27 -16.41
CA LEU A 117 6.82 1.81 -15.11
C LEU A 117 7.50 0.76 -14.23
N LEU A 118 6.98 -0.47 -14.23
CA LEU A 118 7.38 -1.55 -13.32
C LEU A 118 8.34 -2.56 -13.97
N GLY A 119 8.66 -2.41 -15.25
CA GLY A 119 9.53 -3.35 -15.97
C GLY A 119 8.90 -4.73 -16.16
N LEU A 120 7.58 -4.79 -16.43
CA LEU A 120 6.81 -6.04 -16.52
C LEU A 120 6.47 -6.45 -17.97
N GLY A 121 6.91 -5.70 -18.99
CA GLY A 121 6.48 -5.90 -20.38
C GLY A 121 6.66 -7.33 -20.88
N ALA A 122 7.81 -7.96 -20.62
CA ALA A 122 8.11 -9.34 -21.02
C ALA A 122 7.37 -10.41 -20.18
N LEU A 123 6.67 -9.99 -19.12
CA LEU A 123 6.03 -10.89 -18.15
C LEU A 123 4.50 -10.88 -18.24
N LEU A 124 3.92 -10.02 -19.07
CA LEU A 124 2.47 -9.77 -19.12
C LEU A 124 1.61 -11.04 -19.29
N ASP A 125 2.13 -12.06 -19.99
CA ASP A 125 1.42 -13.32 -20.25
C ASP A 125 1.81 -14.44 -19.29
N ARG A 126 2.69 -14.16 -18.31
CA ARG A 126 3.10 -15.17 -17.30
C ARG A 126 2.09 -15.27 -16.17
N LEU A 127 1.95 -16.48 -15.64
CA LEU A 127 1.22 -16.75 -14.40
C LEU A 127 2.11 -16.48 -13.17
N PRO A 128 1.55 -16.22 -12.00
CA PRO A 128 2.30 -15.89 -10.77
C PRO A 128 3.30 -16.97 -10.32
N ASP A 129 3.03 -18.25 -10.58
CA ASP A 129 3.90 -19.38 -10.25
C ASP A 129 5.22 -19.39 -11.04
N LYS A 130 5.29 -18.61 -12.11
CA LYS A 130 6.49 -18.47 -12.98
C LYS A 130 7.24 -17.15 -12.74
N LEU A 131 6.89 -16.43 -11.69
CA LEU A 131 7.51 -15.15 -11.34
C LEU A 131 8.53 -15.33 -10.21
N SER A 132 9.64 -14.62 -10.28
CA SER A 132 10.53 -14.44 -9.13
C SER A 132 9.85 -13.65 -8.01
N GLY A 133 10.43 -13.63 -6.81
CA GLY A 133 9.92 -12.86 -5.68
C GLY A 133 9.81 -11.36 -5.98
N GLY A 134 10.81 -10.78 -6.63
CA GLY A 134 10.80 -9.37 -7.03
C GLY A 134 9.81 -9.08 -8.16
N GLU A 135 9.68 -9.97 -9.16
CA GLU A 135 8.70 -9.84 -10.23
C GLU A 135 7.27 -9.89 -9.67
N ALA A 136 6.98 -10.82 -8.78
CA ALA A 136 5.68 -10.92 -8.10
C ALA A 136 5.37 -9.67 -7.27
N GLN A 137 6.38 -9.07 -6.63
CA GLN A 137 6.23 -7.82 -5.87
C GLN A 137 5.90 -6.64 -6.80
N ARG A 138 6.57 -6.53 -7.95
CA ARG A 138 6.28 -5.49 -8.95
C ARG A 138 4.85 -5.64 -9.49
N VAL A 139 4.36 -6.87 -9.69
CA VAL A 139 2.97 -7.12 -10.10
C VAL A 139 1.98 -6.69 -9.03
N ALA A 140 2.24 -6.98 -7.75
CA ALA A 140 1.39 -6.55 -6.65
C ALA A 140 1.31 -5.01 -6.54
N LEU A 141 2.46 -4.32 -6.71
CA LEU A 141 2.52 -2.87 -6.80
C LEU A 141 1.69 -2.34 -7.99
N GLY A 142 1.85 -2.94 -9.17
CA GLY A 142 1.11 -2.54 -10.36
C GLY A 142 -0.39 -2.67 -10.19
N ARG A 143 -0.86 -3.76 -9.58
CA ARG A 143 -2.26 -3.97 -9.27
C ARG A 143 -2.80 -2.90 -8.31
N ALA A 144 -2.02 -2.55 -7.29
CA ALA A 144 -2.39 -1.49 -6.34
C ALA A 144 -2.42 -0.10 -6.98
N LEU A 145 -1.55 0.18 -7.95
CA LEU A 145 -1.45 1.45 -8.66
C LEU A 145 -2.42 1.58 -9.85
N ALA A 146 -3.05 0.49 -10.28
CA ALA A 146 -3.80 0.42 -11.53
C ALA A 146 -4.86 1.52 -11.66
N HIS A 147 -5.63 1.75 -10.62
CA HIS A 147 -6.72 2.72 -10.59
C HIS A 147 -6.29 4.15 -10.21
N ARG A 148 -4.99 4.45 -10.24
CA ARG A 148 -4.40 5.76 -9.87
C ARG A 148 -4.86 6.22 -8.47
N PRO A 149 -4.56 5.45 -7.42
CA PRO A 149 -4.98 5.81 -6.07
C PRO A 149 -4.30 7.11 -5.61
N SER A 150 -4.99 7.88 -4.77
CA SER A 150 -4.39 9.03 -4.08
C SER A 150 -3.54 8.63 -2.88
N VAL A 151 -3.77 7.41 -2.36
CA VAL A 151 -3.08 6.82 -1.22
C VAL A 151 -2.63 5.40 -1.56
N LEU A 152 -1.38 5.07 -1.27
CA LEU A 152 -0.79 3.74 -1.40
C LEU A 152 -0.36 3.22 -0.04
N CYS A 153 -0.93 2.11 0.38
CA CYS A 153 -0.60 1.41 1.62
C CYS A 153 0.26 0.19 1.33
N LEU A 154 1.43 0.09 1.97
CA LEU A 154 2.40 -0.98 1.77
C LEU A 154 2.67 -1.70 3.09
N ASP A 155 2.41 -3.00 3.15
CA ASP A 155 2.63 -3.82 4.34
C ASP A 155 3.86 -4.71 4.19
N GLU A 156 4.99 -4.29 4.74
CA GLU A 156 6.29 -4.96 4.68
C GLU A 156 6.67 -5.45 3.26
N PRO A 157 6.58 -4.58 2.23
CA PRO A 157 6.67 -5.01 0.83
C PRO A 157 8.04 -5.58 0.43
N LEU A 158 9.08 -5.33 1.22
CA LEU A 158 10.46 -5.71 0.90
C LEU A 158 11.02 -6.81 1.81
N SER A 159 10.26 -7.27 2.81
CA SER A 159 10.74 -8.18 3.86
C SER A 159 11.21 -9.56 3.38
N ALA A 160 10.78 -10.01 2.19
CA ALA A 160 11.09 -11.33 1.63
C ALA A 160 12.07 -11.27 0.45
N LEU A 161 12.80 -10.15 0.28
CA LEU A 161 13.75 -9.95 -0.81
C LEU A 161 15.19 -10.08 -0.29
N ASP A 162 16.10 -10.60 -1.15
CA ASP A 162 17.53 -10.52 -0.91
C ASP A 162 18.04 -9.07 -1.06
N GLU A 163 19.29 -8.82 -0.68
CA GLU A 163 19.85 -7.47 -0.59
C GLU A 163 19.88 -6.73 -1.94
N GLU A 164 20.17 -7.45 -3.04
CA GLU A 164 20.23 -6.85 -4.38
C GLU A 164 18.85 -6.45 -4.87
N LEU A 165 17.87 -7.36 -4.80
CA LEU A 165 16.48 -7.09 -5.14
C LEU A 165 15.83 -6.04 -4.23
N HIS A 166 16.24 -6.01 -2.95
CA HIS A 166 15.78 -5.01 -2.00
C HIS A 166 16.17 -3.59 -2.44
N ASP A 167 17.43 -3.39 -2.85
CA ASP A 167 17.90 -2.07 -3.34
C ASP A 167 17.18 -1.63 -4.61
N GLU A 168 17.02 -2.54 -5.58
CA GLU A 168 16.23 -2.28 -6.80
C GLU A 168 14.78 -1.89 -6.49
N MET A 169 14.16 -2.56 -5.53
CA MET A 169 12.79 -2.26 -5.14
C MET A 169 12.66 -0.92 -4.39
N CYS A 170 13.64 -0.56 -3.57
CA CYS A 170 13.69 0.78 -2.97
C CYS A 170 13.75 1.86 -4.06
N GLN A 171 14.64 1.71 -5.06
CA GLN A 171 14.72 2.63 -6.19
C GLN A 171 13.40 2.71 -6.97
N LEU A 172 12.73 1.58 -7.15
CA LEU A 172 11.44 1.54 -7.81
C LEU A 172 10.36 2.30 -7.02
N LEU A 173 10.30 2.11 -5.69
CA LEU A 173 9.36 2.83 -4.82
C LEU A 173 9.62 4.35 -4.83
N GLU A 174 10.89 4.78 -4.79
CA GLU A 174 11.28 6.18 -4.95
C GLU A 174 10.80 6.76 -6.29
N ARG A 175 10.98 6.00 -7.37
CA ARG A 175 10.53 6.40 -8.71
C ARG A 175 9.02 6.51 -8.78
N ILE A 176 8.28 5.50 -8.32
CA ILE A 176 6.81 5.51 -8.28
C ILE A 176 6.32 6.74 -7.51
N HIS A 177 6.84 6.98 -6.31
CA HIS A 177 6.44 8.11 -5.48
C HIS A 177 6.67 9.45 -6.20
N ARG A 178 7.86 9.65 -6.78
CA ARG A 178 8.23 10.87 -7.50
C ARG A 178 7.38 11.10 -8.76
N GLU A 179 7.11 10.04 -9.55
CA GLU A 179 6.39 10.16 -10.81
C GLU A 179 4.87 10.29 -10.63
N THR A 180 4.31 9.67 -9.59
CA THR A 180 2.87 9.66 -9.37
C THR A 180 2.38 10.67 -8.36
N GLY A 181 3.24 11.15 -7.46
CA GLY A 181 2.86 12.02 -6.34
C GLY A 181 1.90 11.36 -5.33
N VAL A 182 1.79 10.02 -5.34
CA VAL A 182 0.91 9.29 -4.44
C VAL A 182 1.36 9.45 -2.99
N THR A 183 0.41 9.64 -2.07
CA THR A 183 0.70 9.61 -0.63
C THR A 183 0.94 8.17 -0.21
N VAL A 184 2.09 7.86 0.38
CA VAL A 184 2.47 6.49 0.76
C VAL A 184 2.48 6.32 2.26
N LEU A 185 1.79 5.29 2.78
CA LEU A 185 1.94 4.79 4.14
C LEU A 185 2.56 3.39 4.08
N HIS A 186 3.82 3.28 4.48
CA HIS A 186 4.64 2.08 4.37
C HIS A 186 4.97 1.51 5.73
N ILE A 187 4.60 0.27 5.98
CA ILE A 187 5.02 -0.47 7.18
C ILE A 187 6.33 -1.19 6.88
N THR A 188 7.33 -0.94 7.69
CA THR A 188 8.59 -1.70 7.68
C THR A 188 9.16 -1.85 9.09
N HIS A 189 10.01 -2.84 9.26
CA HIS A 189 10.86 -3.00 10.44
C HIS A 189 12.33 -2.64 10.15
N SER A 190 12.66 -2.24 8.91
CA SER A 190 14.00 -1.88 8.46
C SER A 190 14.28 -0.39 8.65
N PRO A 191 15.24 -0.01 9.55
CA PRO A 191 15.63 1.40 9.69
C PRO A 191 16.27 1.99 8.45
N SER A 192 16.93 1.16 7.62
CA SER A 192 17.52 1.59 6.35
C SER A 192 16.46 1.99 5.32
N GLU A 193 15.39 1.21 5.19
CA GLU A 193 14.23 1.56 4.35
C GLU A 193 13.59 2.88 4.82
N ALA A 194 13.32 2.98 6.14
CA ALA A 194 12.73 4.17 6.71
C ALA A 194 13.58 5.42 6.39
N LYS A 195 14.88 5.36 6.66
CA LYS A 195 15.79 6.48 6.40
C LYS A 195 15.88 6.86 4.92
N ARG A 196 15.75 5.88 4.01
CA ARG A 196 15.88 6.10 2.58
C ARG A 196 14.62 6.66 1.94
N LEU A 197 13.46 6.11 2.31
CA LEU A 197 12.20 6.34 1.61
C LEU A 197 11.32 7.41 2.27
N ALA A 198 11.40 7.56 3.59
CA ALA A 198 10.43 8.35 4.32
C ALA A 198 10.85 9.82 4.50
N GLY A 199 9.87 10.71 4.24
CA GLY A 199 9.90 12.08 4.74
C GLY A 199 9.32 12.23 6.15
N CYS A 200 8.44 11.28 6.55
CA CYS A 200 7.78 11.27 7.86
C CYS A 200 7.93 9.90 8.53
N HIS A 201 8.27 9.91 9.83
CA HIS A 201 8.48 8.70 10.62
C HIS A 201 7.45 8.60 11.73
N TYR A 202 6.80 7.44 11.83
CA TYR A 202 5.83 7.13 12.87
C TYR A 202 6.22 5.83 13.56
N ARG A 203 5.95 5.75 14.85
CA ARG A 203 6.18 4.56 15.64
C ARG A 203 4.91 4.12 16.34
N LEU A 204 4.46 2.88 16.09
CA LEU A 204 3.37 2.29 16.83
C LEU A 204 3.92 1.52 18.03
N ALA A 205 3.58 1.98 19.23
CA ALA A 205 3.95 1.34 20.49
C ALA A 205 2.78 1.41 21.48
N ASN A 206 2.55 0.32 22.23
CA ASN A 206 1.50 0.25 23.26
C ASN A 206 0.10 0.70 22.80
N GLY A 207 -0.24 0.40 21.52
CA GLY A 207 -1.52 0.77 20.94
C GLY A 207 -1.68 2.26 20.63
N ARG A 208 -0.59 3.04 20.59
CA ARG A 208 -0.56 4.47 20.23
C ARG A 208 0.51 4.76 19.19
N ILE A 209 0.33 5.86 18.44
CA ILE A 209 1.37 6.38 17.55
C ILE A 209 2.16 7.46 18.30
N GLU A 210 3.48 7.33 18.21
CA GLU A 210 4.46 8.33 18.60
C GLU A 210 5.07 8.87 17.29
N SER A 211 5.12 10.18 17.10
CA SER A 211 5.89 10.81 16.04
C SER A 211 7.34 10.88 16.49
N ASP A 212 8.26 10.27 15.74
CA ASP A 212 9.69 10.58 15.88
C ASP A 212 9.94 11.92 15.15
N GLU A 213 10.32 12.96 15.90
CA GLU A 213 10.76 14.25 15.36
C GLU A 213 12.07 14.13 14.59
#